data_7df2bd1931f5ad35c45b35c290854187
#
_entry.id   7df2bd1931f5ad35c45b35c290854187
#
_cell.length_a   1.000
_cell.length_b   1.000
_cell.length_c   1.000
_cell.angle_alpha   90.00
_cell.angle_beta   90.00
_cell.angle_gamma   90.00
#
_symmetry.space_group_name_H-M   'P 1'
#
loop_
_entity.id
_entity.type
_entity.pdbx_description
1 polymer ?
#
loop_
_entity_poly.entity_id
_entity_poly.type
_entity_poly.pdbx_seq_one_letter_code
_entity_poly.pdbx_strand_id
1 'polypeptide(L)'
;MDLTVSDLTVSDLAVSDLQDNRDNTKTRVLITGADGFVGRHLVPYLVAQGYWVIAASRAVTPFDHPNVTAVPLPDLSRLFDWQPLLDRCDAVVHLAGIAHKYAGDDFYDRVNHRATSALARGISRGVKKHLVFISSIAAQSGSYADHDLTEDDFPTPNNAYGRSKFAAEQAIRAAGISFTILRPVVIYGEGEKGNFATVHRLSRLPIPLPFGALSARRSVLSIQNFNLAVATALSNPRARGETFIVSDPAPVTVADLIARYRASLGRSPWLVPIPEGWIEAFLKAAGRAAVWERIGRPLVAPPTRLLAIGWEPS
;
A
#
# COMPACT_ATOMS: atom_id res chain seq x y z
N MET A 1 1.98 39.75 6.27
CA MET A 1 1.12 38.79 7.00
C MET A 1 1.19 37.47 6.19
N ASP A 2 2.17 36.66 6.50
CA ASP A 2 2.34 35.36 5.81
C ASP A 2 1.35 34.36 6.43
N LEU A 3 0.31 34.01 5.68
CA LEU A 3 -0.57 32.90 6.00
C LEU A 3 0.24 31.62 5.83
N THR A 4 0.51 30.92 6.93
CA THR A 4 1.14 29.59 6.88
C THR A 4 0.12 28.60 6.37
N VAL A 5 0.58 27.64 5.54
CA VAL A 5 -0.22 26.57 4.88
C VAL A 5 -1.03 25.68 5.86
N SER A 6 -0.88 25.90 7.17
CA SER A 6 -1.56 25.14 8.23
C SER A 6 -3.03 25.52 8.49
N ASP A 7 -3.51 26.67 7.98
CA ASP A 7 -4.83 27.21 8.32
C ASP A 7 -5.88 27.12 7.20
N LEU A 8 -5.51 26.55 6.03
CA LEU A 8 -6.45 26.35 4.92
C LEU A 8 -7.42 25.20 5.23
N THR A 9 -8.68 25.50 5.45
CA THR A 9 -9.76 24.52 5.42
C THR A 9 -10.08 24.16 3.97
N VAL A 10 -10.59 22.94 3.72
CA VAL A 10 -10.99 22.49 2.35
C VAL A 10 -12.02 23.43 1.72
N SER A 11 -12.77 24.20 2.53
CA SER A 11 -13.71 25.22 2.10
C SER A 11 -13.04 26.51 1.63
N ASP A 12 -11.80 26.81 2.06
CA ASP A 12 -11.09 28.05 1.69
C ASP A 12 -10.28 27.90 0.40
N LEU A 13 -10.13 26.68 -0.08
CA LEU A 13 -9.60 26.43 -1.41
C LEU A 13 -10.68 26.85 -2.40
N ALA A 14 -10.41 27.90 -3.17
CA ALA A 14 -11.25 28.38 -4.25
C ALA A 14 -11.61 27.23 -5.18
N VAL A 15 -12.69 26.51 -4.83
CA VAL A 15 -13.28 25.40 -5.59
C VAL A 15 -13.77 25.87 -6.95
N SER A 16 -13.85 27.20 -7.15
CA SER A 16 -14.34 27.88 -8.36
C SER A 16 -13.34 27.86 -9.53
N ASP A 17 -12.02 27.75 -9.29
CA ASP A 17 -11.02 27.99 -10.35
C ASP A 17 -10.50 26.71 -11.03
N LEU A 18 -10.92 25.54 -10.59
CA LEU A 18 -10.68 24.32 -11.33
C LEU A 18 -11.72 24.20 -12.43
N GLN A 19 -11.37 24.68 -13.61
CA GLN A 19 -12.18 24.57 -14.81
C GLN A 19 -12.70 23.13 -14.92
N ASP A 20 -14.02 23.01 -14.76
CA ASP A 20 -14.78 21.77 -14.88
C ASP A 20 -14.82 21.37 -16.38
N ASN A 21 -13.66 20.99 -16.89
CA ASN A 21 -13.54 20.47 -18.24
C ASN A 21 -14.08 19.03 -18.23
N ARG A 22 -15.41 18.93 -18.10
CA ARG A 22 -16.16 17.67 -17.99
C ARG A 22 -16.12 16.94 -19.32
N ASP A 23 -15.12 16.12 -19.51
CA ASP A 23 -15.30 14.92 -20.33
C ASP A 23 -16.15 13.93 -19.50
N ASN A 24 -17.46 14.00 -19.67
CA ASN A 24 -18.45 13.22 -18.91
C ASN A 24 -18.37 11.70 -19.22
N THR A 25 -17.42 11.28 -20.06
CA THR A 25 -17.28 9.89 -20.52
C THR A 25 -16.31 9.08 -19.66
N LYS A 26 -15.43 9.75 -18.87
CA LYS A 26 -14.38 9.07 -18.08
C LYS A 26 -14.76 8.94 -16.62
N THR A 27 -14.57 7.74 -16.06
CA THR A 27 -14.71 7.49 -14.61
C THR A 27 -13.66 8.30 -13.83
N ARG A 28 -14.11 9.06 -12.85
CA ARG A 28 -13.27 9.88 -11.96
C ARG A 28 -12.90 9.12 -10.71
N VAL A 29 -11.62 8.96 -10.47
CA VAL A 29 -11.10 8.23 -9.32
C VAL A 29 -10.38 9.18 -8.38
N LEU A 30 -10.86 9.30 -7.14
CA LEU A 30 -10.14 9.98 -6.07
C LEU A 30 -9.06 9.04 -5.51
N ILE A 31 -7.80 9.44 -5.63
CA ILE A 31 -6.67 8.71 -5.03
C ILE A 31 -6.15 9.54 -3.84
N THR A 32 -6.28 9.03 -2.63
CA THR A 32 -5.71 9.67 -1.44
C THR A 32 -4.29 9.14 -1.19
N GLY A 33 -3.36 10.01 -0.80
CA GLY A 33 -1.96 9.63 -0.63
C GLY A 33 -1.21 9.51 -1.96
N ALA A 34 -1.62 10.30 -2.95
CA ALA A 34 -1.09 10.28 -4.32
C ALA A 34 0.41 10.62 -4.43
N ASP A 35 0.98 11.37 -3.46
CA ASP A 35 2.40 11.73 -3.39
C ASP A 35 3.29 10.64 -2.76
N GLY A 36 2.69 9.59 -2.19
CA GLY A 36 3.41 8.45 -1.63
C GLY A 36 4.09 7.58 -2.69
N PHE A 37 4.97 6.66 -2.25
CA PHE A 37 5.65 5.71 -3.14
C PHE A 37 4.67 5.02 -4.10
N VAL A 38 3.63 4.41 -3.56
CA VAL A 38 2.61 3.71 -4.34
C VAL A 38 1.79 4.66 -5.22
N GLY A 39 1.36 5.80 -4.65
CA GLY A 39 0.51 6.77 -5.35
C GLY A 39 1.16 7.34 -6.60
N ARG A 40 2.47 7.63 -6.55
CA ARG A 40 3.23 8.16 -7.69
C ARG A 40 3.30 7.19 -8.88
N HIS A 41 3.21 5.90 -8.65
CA HIS A 41 3.12 4.89 -9.71
C HIS A 41 1.69 4.63 -10.16
N LEU A 42 0.74 4.64 -9.22
CA LEU A 42 -0.65 4.34 -9.51
C LEU A 42 -1.34 5.45 -10.32
N VAL A 43 -1.08 6.73 -10.01
CA VAL A 43 -1.70 7.87 -10.71
C VAL A 43 -1.45 7.79 -12.22
N PRO A 44 -0.20 7.76 -12.73
CA PRO A 44 0.04 7.68 -14.17
C PRO A 44 -0.49 6.37 -14.78
N TYR A 45 -0.45 5.27 -14.03
CA TYR A 45 -0.98 3.99 -14.48
C TYR A 45 -2.50 4.06 -14.74
N LEU A 46 -3.30 4.59 -13.79
CA LEU A 46 -4.75 4.71 -13.97
C LEU A 46 -5.12 5.71 -15.06
N VAL A 47 -4.36 6.77 -15.22
CA VAL A 47 -4.51 7.71 -16.33
C VAL A 47 -4.33 7.01 -17.69
N ALA A 48 -3.30 6.16 -17.81
CA ALA A 48 -3.06 5.35 -19.01
C ALA A 48 -4.19 4.32 -19.25
N GLN A 49 -4.90 3.90 -18.21
CA GLN A 49 -6.11 3.06 -18.31
C GLN A 49 -7.39 3.86 -18.65
N GLY A 50 -7.28 5.16 -18.89
CA GLY A 50 -8.41 6.01 -19.32
C GLY A 50 -9.19 6.67 -18.17
N TYR A 51 -8.76 6.55 -16.93
CA TYR A 51 -9.42 7.22 -15.80
C TYR A 51 -9.05 8.71 -15.76
N TRP A 52 -9.97 9.51 -15.19
CA TRP A 52 -9.64 10.84 -14.70
C TRP A 52 -9.27 10.73 -13.21
N VAL A 53 -8.12 11.26 -12.82
CA VAL A 53 -7.60 11.08 -11.47
C VAL A 53 -7.66 12.39 -10.68
N ILE A 54 -8.29 12.35 -9.50
CA ILE A 54 -8.19 13.39 -8.48
C ILE A 54 -7.11 12.94 -7.49
N ALA A 55 -5.92 13.51 -7.61
CA ALA A 55 -4.73 13.13 -6.84
C ALA A 55 -4.66 13.94 -5.54
N ALA A 56 -5.15 13.36 -4.44
CA ALA A 56 -5.20 14.02 -3.14
C ALA A 56 -3.97 13.65 -2.28
N SER A 57 -3.20 14.66 -1.85
CA SER A 57 -2.01 14.50 -1.01
C SER A 57 -1.75 15.72 -0.13
N ARG A 58 -0.99 15.53 0.98
CA ARG A 58 -0.66 16.64 1.90
C ARG A 58 0.21 17.71 1.25
N ALA A 59 1.20 17.29 0.48
CA ALA A 59 1.96 18.17 -0.39
C ALA A 59 1.34 18.05 -1.79
N VAL A 60 0.69 19.10 -2.26
CA VAL A 60 0.13 19.10 -3.62
C VAL A 60 1.28 19.00 -4.60
N THR A 61 1.53 17.78 -5.09
CA THR A 61 2.54 17.52 -6.11
C THR A 61 1.85 17.61 -7.47
N PRO A 62 2.26 18.53 -8.35
CA PRO A 62 1.69 18.59 -9.69
C PRO A 62 2.01 17.31 -10.47
N PHE A 63 1.03 16.80 -11.19
CA PHE A 63 1.20 15.79 -12.20
C PHE A 63 1.01 16.48 -13.56
N ASP A 64 2.00 16.39 -14.41
CA ASP A 64 1.93 17.01 -15.75
C ASP A 64 1.10 16.14 -16.71
N HIS A 65 -0.21 16.11 -16.46
CA HIS A 65 -1.15 15.39 -17.32
C HIS A 65 -2.56 16.00 -17.25
N PRO A 66 -3.25 16.24 -18.37
CA PRO A 66 -4.56 16.91 -18.41
C PRO A 66 -5.67 16.16 -17.68
N ASN A 67 -5.57 14.84 -17.53
CA ASN A 67 -6.55 14.02 -16.83
C ASN A 67 -6.21 13.84 -15.33
N VAL A 68 -5.32 14.64 -14.76
CA VAL A 68 -4.99 14.62 -13.34
C VAL A 68 -5.27 15.98 -12.73
N THR A 69 -6.07 15.99 -11.68
CA THR A 69 -6.30 17.18 -10.85
C THR A 69 -5.66 16.95 -9.49
N ALA A 70 -4.60 17.67 -9.16
CA ALA A 70 -3.97 17.60 -7.85
C ALA A 70 -4.74 18.45 -6.85
N VAL A 71 -5.06 17.88 -5.69
CA VAL A 71 -5.81 18.55 -4.61
C VAL A 71 -5.13 18.32 -3.26
N PRO A 72 -5.22 19.27 -2.31
CA PRO A 72 -4.72 19.06 -0.98
C PRO A 72 -5.56 18.03 -0.22
N LEU A 73 -4.90 17.16 0.55
CA LEU A 73 -5.52 16.27 1.51
C LEU A 73 -5.20 16.78 2.92
N PRO A 74 -6.18 17.08 3.74
CA PRO A 74 -5.96 17.53 5.12
C PRO A 74 -5.21 16.51 5.98
N ASP A 75 -4.75 16.93 7.15
CA ASP A 75 -4.15 16.04 8.13
C ASP A 75 -5.18 15.01 8.62
N LEU A 76 -4.96 13.75 8.26
CA LEU A 76 -5.84 12.63 8.62
C LEU A 76 -5.88 12.33 10.12
N SER A 77 -4.98 12.90 10.92
CA SER A 77 -5.06 12.80 12.39
C SER A 77 -6.17 13.65 12.99
N ARG A 78 -6.78 14.56 12.19
CA ARG A 78 -7.88 15.44 12.56
C ARG A 78 -9.14 15.04 11.80
N LEU A 79 -10.29 15.32 12.39
CA LEU A 79 -11.58 15.15 11.71
C LEU A 79 -11.75 16.24 10.65
N PHE A 80 -12.14 15.85 9.46
CA PHE A 80 -12.53 16.77 8.38
C PHE A 80 -13.69 16.20 7.58
N ASP A 81 -14.36 17.06 6.83
CA ASP A 81 -15.45 16.64 5.95
C ASP A 81 -14.90 16.10 4.61
N TRP A 82 -15.21 14.86 4.30
CA TRP A 82 -14.84 14.20 3.04
C TRP A 82 -15.73 14.62 1.87
N GLN A 83 -16.92 15.20 2.14
CA GLN A 83 -17.94 15.41 1.11
C GLN A 83 -17.44 16.24 -0.07
N PRO A 84 -16.69 17.35 0.12
CA PRO A 84 -16.19 18.15 -1.01
C PRO A 84 -15.30 17.38 -2.00
N LEU A 85 -14.57 16.35 -1.53
CA LEU A 85 -13.78 15.47 -2.39
C LEU A 85 -14.64 14.36 -2.99
N LEU A 86 -15.57 13.82 -2.21
CA LEU A 86 -16.44 12.73 -2.65
C LEU A 86 -17.41 13.17 -3.75
N ASP A 87 -17.95 14.37 -3.70
CA ASP A 87 -18.90 14.87 -4.72
C ASP A 87 -18.27 15.00 -6.11
N ARG A 88 -16.95 14.93 -6.20
CA ARG A 88 -16.19 15.11 -7.43
C ARG A 88 -15.71 13.80 -8.08
N CYS A 89 -15.96 12.64 -7.45
CA CYS A 89 -15.47 11.34 -7.92
C CYS A 89 -16.57 10.30 -8.02
N ASP A 90 -16.34 9.27 -8.83
CA ASP A 90 -17.21 8.11 -9.02
C ASP A 90 -16.71 6.90 -8.21
N ALA A 91 -15.40 6.83 -7.97
CA ALA A 91 -14.76 5.80 -7.16
C ALA A 91 -13.61 6.40 -6.32
N VAL A 92 -13.21 5.67 -5.27
CA VAL A 92 -12.15 6.08 -4.35
C VAL A 92 -11.10 4.98 -4.24
N VAL A 93 -9.81 5.32 -4.38
CA VAL A 93 -8.68 4.47 -3.99
C VAL A 93 -8.01 5.11 -2.78
N HIS A 94 -8.16 4.47 -1.61
CA HIS A 94 -7.64 5.01 -0.36
C HIS A 94 -6.27 4.42 -0.02
N LEU A 95 -5.19 5.12 -0.43
CA LEU A 95 -3.80 4.79 -0.11
C LEU A 95 -3.30 5.51 1.15
N ALA A 96 -3.90 6.68 1.47
CA ALA A 96 -3.42 7.52 2.56
C ALA A 96 -3.42 6.78 3.89
N GLY A 97 -2.31 6.88 4.60
CA GLY A 97 -2.07 6.23 5.87
C GLY A 97 -0.60 6.29 6.27
N ILE A 98 -0.30 5.83 7.46
CA ILE A 98 1.07 5.73 7.97
C ILE A 98 1.44 4.26 8.19
N ALA A 99 2.65 3.87 7.81
CA ALA A 99 3.14 2.49 7.92
C ALA A 99 4.50 2.37 8.64
N HIS A 100 5.38 3.37 8.52
CA HIS A 100 6.79 3.26 8.91
C HIS A 100 7.26 4.32 9.92
N LYS A 101 6.34 5.00 10.57
CA LYS A 101 6.68 5.95 11.64
C LYS A 101 6.66 5.23 12.99
N TYR A 102 7.65 5.51 13.83
CA TYR A 102 7.55 5.20 15.26
C TYR A 102 6.51 6.16 15.87
N ALA A 103 5.25 5.75 15.78
CA ALA A 103 4.11 6.48 16.32
C ALA A 103 3.42 5.58 17.34
N GLY A 104 2.89 6.16 18.40
CA GLY A 104 2.08 5.42 19.36
C GLY A 104 0.82 4.85 18.72
N ASP A 105 0.24 3.82 19.33
CA ASP A 105 -0.96 3.13 18.88
C ASP A 105 -2.11 4.10 18.55
N ASP A 106 -2.30 5.14 19.39
CA ASP A 106 -3.32 6.15 19.20
C ASP A 106 -3.14 6.98 17.90
N PHE A 107 -1.90 7.25 17.49
CA PHE A 107 -1.66 7.96 16.23
C PHE A 107 -1.96 7.10 15.01
N TYR A 108 -1.62 5.80 15.07
CA TYR A 108 -2.03 4.84 14.03
C TYR A 108 -3.55 4.71 13.96
N ASP A 109 -4.23 4.66 15.11
CA ASP A 109 -5.69 4.59 15.15
C ASP A 109 -6.33 5.82 14.52
N ARG A 110 -5.89 7.04 14.90
CA ARG A 110 -6.43 8.27 14.30
C ARG A 110 -6.27 8.32 12.80
N VAL A 111 -5.05 8.08 12.29
CA VAL A 111 -4.72 8.29 10.87
C VAL A 111 -5.22 7.15 9.98
N ASN A 112 -5.08 5.88 10.42
CA ASN A 112 -5.43 4.75 9.57
C ASN A 112 -6.87 4.27 9.78
N HIS A 113 -7.38 4.25 11.03
CA HIS A 113 -8.70 3.73 11.31
C HIS A 113 -9.77 4.81 11.30
N ARG A 114 -9.67 5.83 12.17
CA ARG A 114 -10.75 6.82 12.33
C ARG A 114 -10.96 7.66 11.05
N ALA A 115 -9.88 8.03 10.36
CA ALA A 115 -9.99 8.76 9.09
C ALA A 115 -10.64 7.91 8.00
N THR A 116 -10.27 6.62 7.89
CA THR A 116 -10.90 5.67 6.94
C THR A 116 -12.37 5.42 7.31
N SER A 117 -12.69 5.29 8.59
CA SER A 117 -14.07 5.17 9.07
C SER A 117 -14.92 6.40 8.72
N ALA A 118 -14.34 7.61 8.84
CA ALA A 118 -15.01 8.84 8.43
C ALA A 118 -15.23 8.90 6.91
N LEU A 119 -14.24 8.46 6.10
CA LEU A 119 -14.38 8.34 4.66
C LEU A 119 -15.52 7.37 4.29
N ALA A 120 -15.55 6.19 4.88
CA ALA A 120 -16.59 5.20 4.62
C ALA A 120 -17.99 5.72 4.97
N ARG A 121 -18.13 6.43 6.10
CA ARG A 121 -19.38 7.12 6.46
C ARG A 121 -19.74 8.25 5.48
N GLY A 122 -18.77 8.99 4.96
CA GLY A 122 -19.00 10.00 3.92
C GLY A 122 -19.58 9.36 2.65
N ILE A 123 -18.99 8.25 2.21
CA ILE A 123 -19.49 7.48 1.04
C ILE A 123 -20.90 6.95 1.27
N SER A 124 -21.24 6.46 2.47
CA SER A 124 -22.56 5.92 2.76
C SER A 124 -23.70 6.95 2.73
N ARG A 125 -23.39 8.24 2.92
CA ARG A 125 -24.37 9.34 2.91
C ARG A 125 -24.68 9.88 1.51
N GLY A 126 -23.81 9.62 0.55
CA GLY A 126 -23.88 10.19 -0.79
C GLY A 126 -24.32 9.19 -1.86
N VAL A 127 -24.06 9.52 -3.12
CA VAL A 127 -24.26 8.62 -4.26
C VAL A 127 -23.36 7.39 -4.10
N LYS A 128 -23.86 6.21 -4.45
CA LYS A 128 -23.12 4.94 -4.36
C LYS A 128 -21.79 5.03 -5.12
N LYS A 129 -20.67 4.95 -4.38
CA LYS A 129 -19.32 4.92 -4.91
C LYS A 129 -18.64 3.63 -4.50
N HIS A 130 -17.70 3.15 -5.33
CA HIS A 130 -16.88 2.01 -4.99
C HIS A 130 -15.60 2.46 -4.29
N LEU A 131 -15.29 1.88 -3.13
CA LEU A 131 -14.08 2.12 -2.36
C LEU A 131 -13.09 0.98 -2.53
N VAL A 132 -11.93 1.23 -3.13
CA VAL A 132 -10.79 0.33 -3.07
C VAL A 132 -9.89 0.78 -1.91
N PHE A 133 -9.89 0.00 -0.84
CA PHE A 133 -9.08 0.29 0.35
C PHE A 133 -7.77 -0.50 0.32
N ILE A 134 -6.65 0.20 0.41
CA ILE A 134 -5.35 -0.44 0.52
C ILE A 134 -5.03 -0.67 1.99
N SER A 135 -5.28 -1.92 2.39
CA SER A 135 -4.92 -2.46 3.70
C SER A 135 -3.46 -2.93 3.72
N SER A 136 -3.17 -4.03 4.34
CA SER A 136 -1.85 -4.68 4.38
C SER A 136 -2.00 -6.12 4.84
N ILE A 137 -1.07 -7.00 4.46
CA ILE A 137 -0.96 -8.34 5.05
C ILE A 137 -0.76 -8.27 6.57
N ALA A 138 -0.22 -7.17 7.09
CA ALA A 138 -0.08 -6.93 8.52
C ALA A 138 -1.43 -6.81 9.26
N ALA A 139 -2.53 -6.55 8.56
CA ALA A 139 -3.88 -6.60 9.14
C ALA A 139 -4.31 -8.04 9.44
N GLN A 140 -3.71 -9.02 8.77
CA GLN A 140 -4.03 -10.43 8.94
C GLN A 140 -3.04 -11.15 9.86
N SER A 141 -1.74 -10.83 9.74
CA SER A 141 -0.67 -11.57 10.39
C SER A 141 0.40 -10.61 10.93
N GLY A 142 1.40 -11.17 11.60
CA GLY A 142 2.61 -10.46 12.01
C GLY A 142 3.67 -10.38 10.90
N SER A 143 4.94 -10.34 11.35
CA SER A 143 6.11 -10.30 10.46
C SER A 143 6.39 -11.65 9.77
N TYR A 144 5.77 -12.74 10.22
CA TYR A 144 5.93 -14.10 9.71
C TYR A 144 4.66 -14.92 9.95
N ALA A 145 4.55 -16.07 9.26
CA ALA A 145 3.52 -17.07 9.47
C ALA A 145 4.13 -18.47 9.30
N ASP A 146 3.60 -19.45 10.04
CA ASP A 146 4.08 -20.83 10.01
C ASP A 146 3.37 -21.69 8.95
N HIS A 147 2.44 -21.10 8.20
CA HIS A 147 1.72 -21.69 7.06
C HIS A 147 1.49 -20.63 5.98
N ASP A 148 1.09 -21.07 4.80
CA ASP A 148 0.69 -20.19 3.71
C ASP A 148 -0.62 -19.47 4.07
N LEU A 149 -0.57 -18.15 4.18
CA LEU A 149 -1.73 -17.34 4.57
C LEU A 149 -2.77 -17.28 3.45
N THR A 150 -4.03 -17.40 3.84
CA THR A 150 -5.19 -17.22 2.96
C THR A 150 -6.11 -16.14 3.54
N GLU A 151 -7.06 -15.65 2.76
CA GLU A 151 -8.05 -14.68 3.23
C GLU A 151 -9.04 -15.27 4.26
N ASP A 152 -9.10 -16.60 4.36
CA ASP A 152 -9.95 -17.34 5.32
C ASP A 152 -9.35 -17.44 6.70
N ASP A 153 -8.02 -17.23 6.83
CA ASP A 153 -7.37 -17.26 8.12
C ASP A 153 -7.85 -16.13 9.01
N PHE A 154 -8.11 -16.46 10.29
CA PHE A 154 -8.54 -15.45 11.24
C PHE A 154 -7.46 -14.39 11.45
N PRO A 155 -7.79 -13.08 11.30
CA PRO A 155 -6.81 -12.02 11.45
C PRO A 155 -6.26 -11.91 12.87
N THR A 156 -4.93 -11.97 12.99
CA THR A 156 -4.19 -11.85 14.25
C THR A 156 -3.08 -10.80 14.18
N PRO A 157 -3.43 -9.52 13.94
CA PRO A 157 -2.44 -8.45 13.82
C PRO A 157 -1.68 -8.24 15.12
N ASN A 158 -0.34 -8.35 15.10
CA ASN A 158 0.50 -8.30 16.29
C ASN A 158 1.17 -6.94 16.56
N ASN A 159 0.93 -5.94 15.71
CA ASN A 159 1.49 -4.61 15.88
C ASN A 159 0.43 -3.51 15.65
N ALA A 160 0.72 -2.28 16.11
CA ALA A 160 -0.21 -1.15 16.05
C ALA A 160 -0.67 -0.83 14.62
N TYR A 161 0.23 -0.89 13.66
CA TYR A 161 -0.09 -0.68 12.26
C TYR A 161 -1.10 -1.71 11.74
N GLY A 162 -0.83 -3.01 11.95
CA GLY A 162 -1.74 -4.09 11.54
C GLY A 162 -3.10 -3.96 12.21
N ARG A 163 -3.13 -3.70 13.54
CA ARG A 163 -4.38 -3.48 14.28
C ARG A 163 -5.19 -2.31 13.70
N SER A 164 -4.53 -1.19 13.39
CA SER A 164 -5.20 -0.01 12.82
C SER A 164 -5.77 -0.26 11.43
N LYS A 165 -5.05 -1.02 10.58
CA LYS A 165 -5.53 -1.42 9.25
C LYS A 165 -6.71 -2.40 9.37
N PHE A 166 -6.65 -3.37 10.25
CA PHE A 166 -7.75 -4.31 10.49
C PHE A 166 -9.00 -3.60 11.02
N ALA A 167 -8.86 -2.69 11.98
CA ALA A 167 -9.97 -1.87 12.48
C ALA A 167 -10.61 -1.02 11.36
N ALA A 168 -9.82 -0.49 10.45
CA ALA A 168 -10.31 0.22 9.27
C ALA A 168 -11.12 -0.70 8.34
N GLU A 169 -10.65 -1.93 8.08
CA GLU A 169 -11.40 -2.93 7.31
C GLU A 169 -12.76 -3.23 7.94
N GLN A 170 -12.81 -3.42 9.26
CA GLN A 170 -14.05 -3.64 10.00
C GLN A 170 -15.02 -2.45 9.86
N ALA A 171 -14.51 -1.22 9.97
CA ALA A 171 -15.32 -0.01 9.80
C ALA A 171 -15.89 0.13 8.38
N ILE A 172 -15.13 -0.25 7.34
CA ILE A 172 -15.59 -0.25 5.94
C ILE A 172 -16.71 -1.28 5.77
N ARG A 173 -16.55 -2.50 6.28
CA ARG A 173 -17.57 -3.56 6.20
C ARG A 173 -18.87 -3.14 6.88
N ALA A 174 -18.77 -2.50 8.06
CA ALA A 174 -19.91 -2.02 8.83
C ALA A 174 -20.65 -0.83 8.16
N ALA A 175 -20.01 -0.11 7.25
CA ALA A 175 -20.59 1.08 6.61
C ALA A 175 -21.64 0.77 5.53
N GLY A 176 -21.78 -0.49 5.10
CA GLY A 176 -22.79 -0.91 4.10
C GLY A 176 -22.55 -0.34 2.69
N ILE A 177 -21.30 0.03 2.36
CA ILE A 177 -20.91 0.59 1.07
C ILE A 177 -20.37 -0.49 0.11
N SER A 178 -20.27 -0.17 -1.18
CA SER A 178 -19.50 -0.99 -2.13
C SER A 178 -18.01 -0.81 -1.88
N PHE A 179 -17.30 -1.91 -1.62
CA PHE A 179 -15.85 -1.85 -1.34
C PHE A 179 -15.11 -3.05 -1.95
N THR A 180 -13.79 -2.88 -2.09
CA THR A 180 -12.79 -3.95 -2.22
C THR A 180 -11.65 -3.64 -1.27
N ILE A 181 -11.23 -4.62 -0.49
CA ILE A 181 -10.06 -4.50 0.41
C ILE A 181 -8.90 -5.27 -0.21
N LEU A 182 -7.77 -4.59 -0.42
CA LEU A 182 -6.54 -5.21 -0.87
C LEU A 182 -5.56 -5.28 0.31
N ARG A 183 -5.04 -6.47 0.60
CA ARG A 183 -3.99 -6.74 1.60
C ARG A 183 -2.66 -7.02 0.90
N PRO A 184 -1.95 -6.00 0.41
CA PRO A 184 -0.66 -6.22 -0.21
C PRO A 184 0.36 -6.73 0.82
N VAL A 185 1.26 -7.58 0.35
CA VAL A 185 2.52 -7.88 1.01
C VAL A 185 3.49 -6.71 0.79
N VAL A 186 4.79 -6.88 1.12
CA VAL A 186 5.76 -5.81 0.90
C VAL A 186 5.89 -5.51 -0.60
N ILE A 187 5.69 -4.22 -0.95
CA ILE A 187 5.74 -3.75 -2.34
C ILE A 187 7.15 -3.26 -2.66
N TYR A 188 7.67 -3.65 -3.82
CA TYR A 188 8.97 -3.19 -4.34
C TYR A 188 8.84 -2.53 -5.71
N GLY A 189 9.78 -1.65 -6.03
CA GLY A 189 9.84 -0.93 -7.30
C GLY A 189 10.71 0.31 -7.24
N GLU A 190 10.78 1.08 -8.30
CA GLU A 190 11.59 2.28 -8.37
C GLU A 190 11.14 3.33 -7.36
N GLY A 191 12.08 3.90 -6.61
CA GLY A 191 11.79 4.91 -5.57
C GLY A 191 11.29 4.34 -4.24
N GLU A 192 11.36 3.02 -4.04
CA GLU A 192 10.99 2.38 -2.79
C GLU A 192 11.87 2.82 -1.61
N LYS A 193 11.30 2.72 -0.40
CA LYS A 193 11.97 3.01 0.86
C LYS A 193 11.90 1.79 1.78
N GLY A 194 12.83 1.69 2.73
CA GLY A 194 12.78 0.65 3.76
C GLY A 194 13.57 -0.62 3.42
N ASN A 195 12.95 -1.81 3.55
CA ASN A 195 13.66 -3.08 3.52
C ASN A 195 14.34 -3.36 2.17
N PHE A 196 13.68 -3.12 1.06
CA PHE A 196 14.25 -3.32 -0.29
C PHE A 196 15.37 -2.33 -0.59
N ALA A 197 15.24 -1.07 -0.19
CA ALA A 197 16.34 -0.10 -0.29
C ALA A 197 17.59 -0.60 0.48
N THR A 198 17.40 -1.31 1.60
CA THR A 198 18.50 -1.94 2.33
C THR A 198 19.08 -3.12 1.56
N VAL A 199 18.27 -3.99 0.99
CA VAL A 199 18.70 -5.10 0.12
C VAL A 199 19.51 -4.54 -1.08
N HIS A 200 18.99 -3.52 -1.76
CA HIS A 200 19.69 -2.87 -2.87
C HIS A 200 21.03 -2.28 -2.45
N ARG A 201 21.08 -1.59 -1.30
CA ARG A 201 22.35 -1.03 -0.79
C ARG A 201 23.38 -2.11 -0.47
N LEU A 202 22.96 -3.19 0.20
CA LEU A 202 23.82 -4.34 0.49
C LEU A 202 24.32 -5.02 -0.79
N SER A 203 23.43 -5.21 -1.77
CA SER A 203 23.78 -5.85 -3.04
C SER A 203 24.84 -5.06 -3.86
N ARG A 204 24.92 -3.74 -3.66
CA ARG A 204 25.95 -2.89 -4.30
C ARG A 204 27.34 -3.03 -3.68
N LEU A 205 27.43 -3.54 -2.45
CA LEU A 205 28.73 -3.70 -1.80
C LEU A 205 29.60 -4.74 -2.54
N PRO A 206 30.88 -4.45 -2.79
CA PRO A 206 31.80 -5.36 -3.45
C PRO A 206 32.40 -6.38 -2.46
N ILE A 207 31.57 -7.00 -1.65
CA ILE A 207 31.94 -7.98 -0.64
C ILE A 207 30.99 -9.20 -0.69
N PRO A 208 31.43 -10.39 -0.25
CA PRO A 208 30.52 -11.51 -0.06
C PRO A 208 29.49 -11.21 1.02
N LEU A 209 28.25 -11.65 0.84
CA LEU A 209 27.18 -11.42 1.80
C LEU A 209 26.79 -12.74 2.48
N PRO A 210 26.53 -12.76 3.81
CA PRO A 210 26.34 -13.96 4.61
C PRO A 210 24.90 -14.50 4.54
N PHE A 211 24.24 -14.41 3.38
CA PHE A 211 22.83 -14.75 3.23
C PHE A 211 22.56 -15.97 2.37
N GLY A 212 23.61 -16.71 1.95
CA GLY A 212 23.47 -17.83 1.02
C GLY A 212 22.69 -19.04 1.56
N ALA A 213 22.59 -19.19 2.88
CA ALA A 213 21.82 -20.28 3.50
C ALA A 213 20.40 -19.86 3.92
N LEU A 214 20.00 -18.57 3.77
CA LEU A 214 18.65 -18.14 4.13
C LEU A 214 17.61 -18.75 3.20
N SER A 215 16.83 -19.67 3.72
CA SER A 215 15.84 -20.47 2.99
C SER A 215 14.40 -19.97 3.16
N ALA A 216 14.16 -19.07 4.13
CA ALA A 216 12.82 -18.57 4.43
C ALA A 216 12.18 -17.87 3.22
N ARG A 217 11.06 -18.43 2.73
CA ARG A 217 10.32 -17.90 1.58
C ARG A 217 9.39 -16.79 2.01
N ARG A 218 9.34 -15.75 1.19
CA ARG A 218 8.50 -14.57 1.46
C ARG A 218 7.78 -14.14 0.19
N SER A 219 6.50 -13.89 0.31
CA SER A 219 5.75 -13.21 -0.74
C SER A 219 6.18 -11.75 -0.83
N VAL A 220 6.38 -11.30 -2.04
CA VAL A 220 6.69 -9.91 -2.43
C VAL A 220 5.70 -9.47 -3.49
N LEU A 221 5.64 -8.18 -3.78
CA LEU A 221 4.72 -7.63 -4.78
C LEU A 221 5.41 -6.54 -5.58
N SER A 222 5.50 -6.70 -6.88
CA SER A 222 5.99 -5.64 -7.75
C SER A 222 4.98 -4.48 -7.81
N ILE A 223 5.48 -3.26 -7.95
CA ILE A 223 4.62 -2.07 -8.07
C ILE A 223 3.72 -2.16 -9.32
N GLN A 224 4.19 -2.80 -10.39
CA GLN A 224 3.41 -3.03 -11.61
C GLN A 224 2.22 -3.94 -11.33
N ASN A 225 2.43 -5.08 -10.68
CA ASN A 225 1.39 -6.02 -10.30
C ASN A 225 0.42 -5.41 -9.27
N PHE A 226 0.92 -4.56 -8.36
CA PHE A 226 0.06 -3.79 -7.46
C PHE A 226 -0.89 -2.86 -8.22
N ASN A 227 -0.37 -2.09 -9.19
CA ASN A 227 -1.20 -1.18 -10.00
C ASN A 227 -2.28 -1.94 -10.78
N LEU A 228 -1.92 -3.09 -11.34
CA LEU A 228 -2.86 -3.97 -12.03
C LEU A 228 -3.93 -4.52 -11.08
N ALA A 229 -3.57 -4.90 -9.84
CA ALA A 229 -4.54 -5.36 -8.83
C ALA A 229 -5.55 -4.25 -8.45
N VAL A 230 -5.09 -3.01 -8.34
CA VAL A 230 -5.98 -1.86 -8.07
C VAL A 230 -6.93 -1.62 -9.26
N ALA A 231 -6.43 -1.68 -10.49
CA ALA A 231 -7.28 -1.53 -11.69
C ALA A 231 -8.33 -2.66 -11.78
N THR A 232 -7.93 -3.90 -11.49
CA THR A 232 -8.84 -5.05 -11.41
C THR A 232 -9.91 -4.82 -10.32
N ALA A 233 -9.52 -4.34 -9.14
CA ALA A 233 -10.46 -4.03 -8.06
C ALA A 233 -11.46 -2.92 -8.42
N LEU A 234 -11.04 -1.93 -9.22
CA LEU A 234 -11.92 -0.85 -9.68
C LEU A 234 -12.93 -1.31 -10.74
N SER A 235 -12.50 -2.14 -11.68
CA SER A 235 -13.28 -2.49 -12.88
C SER A 235 -14.08 -3.79 -12.77
N ASN A 236 -13.61 -4.77 -11.98
CA ASN A 236 -14.18 -6.09 -11.92
C ASN A 236 -15.34 -6.17 -10.91
N PRO A 237 -16.60 -6.45 -11.33
CA PRO A 237 -17.72 -6.59 -10.41
C PRO A 237 -17.54 -7.71 -9.37
N ARG A 238 -16.77 -8.77 -9.69
CA ARG A 238 -16.49 -9.88 -8.76
C ARG A 238 -15.57 -9.48 -7.59
N ALA A 239 -14.94 -8.30 -7.66
CA ALA A 239 -14.11 -7.77 -6.58
C ALA A 239 -14.95 -7.08 -5.48
N ARG A 240 -16.21 -6.76 -5.76
CA ARG A 240 -17.06 -5.99 -4.85
C ARG A 240 -17.47 -6.79 -3.62
N GLY A 241 -17.26 -6.20 -2.43
CA GLY A 241 -17.54 -6.83 -1.14
C GLY A 241 -16.42 -7.74 -0.63
N GLU A 242 -15.37 -7.94 -1.43
CA GLU A 242 -14.33 -8.93 -1.19
C GLU A 242 -13.06 -8.33 -0.60
N THR A 243 -12.25 -9.23 -0.01
CA THR A 243 -10.88 -8.96 0.45
C THR A 243 -9.93 -9.88 -0.27
N PHE A 244 -8.81 -9.32 -0.74
CA PHE A 244 -7.80 -10.07 -1.47
C PHE A 244 -6.41 -9.85 -0.87
N ILE A 245 -5.67 -10.93 -0.70
CA ILE A 245 -4.22 -10.90 -0.56
C ILE A 245 -3.64 -10.53 -1.93
N VAL A 246 -2.67 -9.62 -1.95
CA VAL A 246 -2.01 -9.20 -3.17
C VAL A 246 -0.51 -9.43 -3.06
N SER A 247 -0.01 -10.36 -3.88
CA SER A 247 1.41 -10.72 -3.96
C SER A 247 1.75 -11.21 -5.36
N ASP A 248 3.03 -11.17 -5.73
CA ASP A 248 3.49 -11.90 -6.91
C ASP A 248 3.30 -13.40 -6.68
N PRO A 249 3.00 -14.21 -7.72
CA PRO A 249 2.65 -15.61 -7.56
C PRO A 249 3.77 -16.48 -6.94
N ALA A 250 5.04 -16.11 -7.20
CA ALA A 250 6.19 -16.88 -6.74
C ALA A 250 6.86 -16.20 -5.53
N PRO A 251 6.78 -16.77 -4.32
CA PRO A 251 7.53 -16.27 -3.17
C PRO A 251 9.03 -16.50 -3.37
N VAL A 252 9.85 -15.60 -2.83
CA VAL A 252 11.30 -15.55 -2.99
C VAL A 252 12.01 -15.60 -1.64
N THR A 253 13.29 -15.99 -1.63
CA THR A 253 14.16 -15.84 -0.46
C THR A 253 14.90 -14.50 -0.50
N VAL A 254 15.48 -14.07 0.63
CA VAL A 254 16.37 -12.91 0.66
C VAL A 254 17.61 -13.15 -0.21
N ALA A 255 18.09 -14.38 -0.26
CA ALA A 255 19.21 -14.78 -1.12
C ALA A 255 18.86 -14.58 -2.62
N ASP A 256 17.66 -15.00 -3.05
CA ASP A 256 17.19 -14.79 -4.41
C ASP A 256 17.10 -13.32 -4.79
N LEU A 257 16.56 -12.49 -3.89
CA LEU A 257 16.45 -11.04 -4.12
C LEU A 257 17.82 -10.40 -4.32
N ILE A 258 18.80 -10.73 -3.47
CA ILE A 258 20.17 -10.23 -3.59
C ILE A 258 20.81 -10.72 -4.89
N ALA A 259 20.66 -12.00 -5.22
CA ALA A 259 21.20 -12.60 -6.42
C ALA A 259 20.65 -11.95 -7.69
N ARG A 260 19.32 -11.80 -7.79
CA ARG A 260 18.65 -11.13 -8.92
C ARG A 260 19.12 -9.68 -9.07
N TYR A 261 19.20 -8.93 -7.96
CA TYR A 261 19.64 -7.55 -8.02
C TYR A 261 21.11 -7.42 -8.41
N ARG A 262 22.00 -8.28 -7.90
CA ARG A 262 23.41 -8.30 -8.34
C ARG A 262 23.55 -8.68 -9.81
N ALA A 263 22.76 -9.64 -10.29
CA ALA A 263 22.73 -10.01 -11.70
C ALA A 263 22.32 -8.83 -12.59
N SER A 264 21.33 -8.02 -12.19
CA SER A 264 20.95 -6.80 -12.92
C SER A 264 22.05 -5.73 -12.97
N LEU A 265 23.03 -5.79 -12.05
CA LEU A 265 24.23 -4.95 -12.05
C LEU A 265 25.41 -5.61 -12.81
N GLY A 266 25.21 -6.74 -13.47
CA GLY A 266 26.28 -7.51 -14.12
C GLY A 266 27.26 -8.17 -13.13
N ARG A 267 26.83 -8.46 -11.89
CA ARG A 267 27.68 -9.00 -10.81
C ARG A 267 27.27 -10.43 -10.46
N SER A 268 28.26 -11.22 -10.01
CA SER A 268 28.01 -12.53 -9.39
C SER A 268 27.20 -12.37 -8.10
N PRO A 269 26.32 -13.35 -7.73
CA PRO A 269 25.58 -13.34 -6.47
C PRO A 269 26.47 -13.22 -5.23
N TRP A 270 27.64 -13.87 -5.24
CA TRP A 270 28.66 -13.84 -4.18
C TRP A 270 28.06 -13.94 -2.77
N LEU A 271 27.27 -14.98 -2.55
CA LEU A 271 26.61 -15.30 -1.30
C LEU A 271 27.34 -16.41 -0.56
N VAL A 272 27.67 -16.17 0.72
CA VAL A 272 28.29 -17.19 1.59
C VAL A 272 27.19 -17.87 2.40
N PRO A 273 27.16 -19.22 2.44
CA PRO A 273 26.16 -19.96 3.16
C PRO A 273 26.48 -20.05 4.67
N ILE A 274 26.25 -18.96 5.40
CA ILE A 274 26.35 -18.96 6.86
C ILE A 274 25.11 -19.62 7.44
N PRO A 275 25.23 -20.59 8.38
CA PRO A 275 24.10 -21.23 9.03
C PRO A 275 23.11 -20.22 9.64
N GLU A 276 21.82 -20.41 9.40
CA GLU A 276 20.75 -19.47 9.83
C GLU A 276 20.81 -19.18 11.34
N GLY A 277 21.06 -20.20 12.18
CA GLY A 277 21.15 -20.03 13.63
C GLY A 277 22.26 -19.08 14.08
N TRP A 278 23.37 -18.94 13.32
CA TRP A 278 24.43 -17.98 13.64
C TRP A 278 24.00 -16.57 13.32
N ILE A 279 23.30 -16.38 12.20
CA ILE A 279 22.73 -15.06 11.81
C ILE A 279 21.67 -14.65 12.83
N GLU A 280 20.81 -15.58 13.24
CA GLU A 280 19.79 -15.36 14.28
C GLU A 280 20.42 -14.94 15.61
N ALA A 281 21.38 -15.72 16.10
CA ALA A 281 22.08 -15.45 17.37
C ALA A 281 22.77 -14.08 17.34
N PHE A 282 23.44 -13.76 16.25
CA PHE A 282 24.10 -12.44 16.06
C PHE A 282 23.08 -11.30 16.10
N LEU A 283 21.99 -11.40 15.33
CA LEU A 283 20.96 -10.36 15.28
C LEU A 283 20.25 -10.18 16.63
N LYS A 284 19.97 -11.28 17.35
CA LYS A 284 19.40 -11.21 18.70
C LYS A 284 20.35 -10.56 19.68
N ALA A 285 21.63 -10.94 19.68
CA ALA A 285 22.66 -10.34 20.55
C ALA A 285 22.87 -8.84 20.25
N ALA A 286 22.69 -8.44 18.99
CA ALA A 286 22.75 -7.03 18.57
C ALA A 286 21.45 -6.24 18.85
N GLY A 287 20.45 -6.82 19.55
CA GLY A 287 19.15 -6.19 19.81
C GLY A 287 18.27 -6.02 18.57
N ARG A 288 18.54 -6.77 17.49
CA ARG A 288 17.86 -6.68 16.19
C ARG A 288 16.99 -7.91 15.86
N ALA A 289 16.35 -8.51 16.85
CA ALA A 289 15.47 -9.67 16.67
C ALA A 289 14.38 -9.43 15.62
N ALA A 290 13.80 -8.22 15.56
CA ALA A 290 12.81 -7.86 14.55
C ALA A 290 13.36 -7.89 13.10
N VAL A 291 14.67 -7.73 12.89
CA VAL A 291 15.28 -7.93 11.57
C VAL A 291 15.28 -9.42 11.22
N TRP A 292 15.65 -10.28 12.17
CA TRP A 292 15.59 -11.73 11.99
C TRP A 292 14.20 -12.22 11.58
N GLU A 293 13.15 -11.79 12.28
CA GLU A 293 11.78 -12.15 11.91
C GLU A 293 11.43 -11.81 10.46
N ARG A 294 12.00 -10.74 9.93
CA ARG A 294 11.73 -10.27 8.56
C ARG A 294 12.56 -10.95 7.48
N ILE A 295 13.71 -11.50 7.80
CA ILE A 295 14.61 -12.10 6.80
C ILE A 295 14.77 -13.63 6.96
N GLY A 296 14.67 -14.13 8.20
CA GLY A 296 14.90 -15.53 8.54
C GLY A 296 13.61 -16.33 8.82
N ARG A 297 12.43 -15.69 8.84
CA ARG A 297 11.15 -16.39 9.04
C ARG A 297 10.27 -16.26 7.79
N PRO A 298 9.51 -17.32 7.42
CA PRO A 298 8.67 -17.30 6.23
C PRO A 298 7.46 -16.37 6.40
N LEU A 299 7.00 -15.82 5.29
CA LEU A 299 5.71 -15.15 5.16
C LEU A 299 5.20 -15.39 3.74
N VAL A 300 4.52 -16.47 3.52
CA VAL A 300 3.94 -16.83 2.22
C VAL A 300 2.45 -16.53 2.27
N ALA A 301 1.98 -15.77 1.30
CA ALA A 301 0.58 -15.34 1.20
C ALA A 301 0.22 -15.28 -0.30
N PRO A 302 -0.19 -16.41 -0.91
CA PRO A 302 -0.48 -16.50 -2.33
C PRO A 302 -1.74 -15.71 -2.70
N PRO A 303 -1.81 -15.09 -3.90
CA PRO A 303 -2.93 -14.25 -4.32
C PRO A 303 -4.07 -15.08 -4.95
N THR A 304 -4.39 -16.23 -4.38
CA THR A 304 -5.26 -17.25 -4.98
C THR A 304 -6.64 -16.71 -5.35
N ARG A 305 -7.28 -15.95 -4.47
CA ARG A 305 -8.61 -15.38 -4.73
C ARG A 305 -8.58 -14.30 -5.79
N LEU A 306 -7.52 -13.50 -5.82
CA LEU A 306 -7.39 -12.43 -6.81
C LEU A 306 -7.16 -13.00 -8.21
N LEU A 307 -6.34 -14.05 -8.34
CA LEU A 307 -6.19 -14.81 -9.60
C LEU A 307 -7.53 -15.41 -10.07
N ALA A 308 -8.33 -15.96 -9.16
CA ALA A 308 -9.61 -16.59 -9.48
C ALA A 308 -10.65 -15.62 -10.07
N ILE A 309 -10.51 -14.31 -9.85
CA ILE A 309 -11.37 -13.30 -10.46
C ILE A 309 -10.81 -12.73 -11.77
N GLY A 310 -9.66 -13.21 -12.24
CA GLY A 310 -9.07 -12.82 -13.52
C GLY A 310 -7.99 -11.74 -13.43
N TRP A 311 -7.36 -11.57 -12.27
CA TRP A 311 -6.14 -10.79 -12.17
C TRP A 311 -4.97 -11.59 -12.75
N GLU A 312 -4.24 -11.00 -13.70
CA GLU A 312 -3.14 -11.64 -14.43
C GLU A 312 -1.83 -10.86 -14.19
N PRO A 313 -1.05 -11.21 -13.15
CA PRO A 313 0.23 -10.55 -12.88
C PRO A 313 1.26 -10.86 -13.97
N SER A 314 2.12 -9.87 -14.25
CA SER A 314 3.23 -9.96 -15.22
C SER A 314 4.48 -10.66 -14.65
#